data_ee7126072ad68e16c801a0fba2ada964
#
_entry.id   ee7126072ad68e16c801a0fba2ada964
#
_cell.length_a   1.000
_cell.length_b   1.000
_cell.length_c   1.000
_cell.angle_alpha   90.00
_cell.angle_beta   90.00
_cell.angle_gamma   90.00
#
_symmetry.space_group_name_H-M   'P 1'
#
loop_
_entity.id
_entity.type
_entity.pdbx_description
1 polymer ?
#
loop_
_entity_poly.entity_id
_entity_poly.type
_entity_poly.pdbx_seq_one_letter_code
_entity_poly.pdbx_strand_id
1 'polypeptide(L)'
;KIYKKDDDLKKAAQVEMQFFNTNNTMAPIVLGLDCALQEEKGIESVETLASLKTGMMGPLAGIGDTLFHVIPSTIIGSLASYMALEGNPMALILWIAFGFLRLGFMRSFFKMRYREGAKVVGELGNKLKKITKAANVLGITVIGALIPSVVNAKFAYTFTQGEVSIAVQELADKIMPSLAPCLVVLLTYWLLGRKKMNSTRVTLLLVVLGILAFNLMIFA
;
A
#
# COMPACT_ATOMS: atom_id res chain seq x y z
N LYS A 1 -7.02 2.13 -33.61
CA LYS A 1 -7.09 3.43 -32.90
C LYS A 1 -8.41 3.45 -32.12
N ILE A 2 -8.35 3.45 -30.78
CA ILE A 2 -9.55 3.50 -29.92
C ILE A 2 -10.22 4.88 -30.07
N TYR A 3 -9.45 5.95 -30.03
CA TYR A 3 -9.94 7.33 -30.15
C TYR A 3 -9.73 7.85 -31.56
N LYS A 4 -10.83 8.30 -32.20
CA LYS A 4 -10.81 8.86 -33.56
C LYS A 4 -10.68 10.38 -33.55
N LYS A 5 -11.19 11.05 -32.48
CA LYS A 5 -11.13 12.51 -32.31
C LYS A 5 -9.94 12.86 -31.40
N ASP A 6 -9.21 13.91 -31.75
CA ASP A 6 -8.06 14.37 -30.98
C ASP A 6 -8.43 14.87 -29.57
N ASP A 7 -9.62 15.47 -29.41
CA ASP A 7 -10.10 15.93 -28.12
C ASP A 7 -10.43 14.77 -27.16
N ASP A 8 -10.97 13.67 -27.69
CA ASP A 8 -11.22 12.46 -26.90
C ASP A 8 -9.90 11.80 -26.47
N LEU A 9 -8.92 11.77 -27.38
CA LEU A 9 -7.58 11.29 -27.09
C LEU A 9 -6.89 12.12 -25.99
N LYS A 10 -7.01 13.46 -26.06
CA LYS A 10 -6.45 14.37 -25.05
C LYS A 10 -7.08 14.12 -23.67
N LYS A 11 -8.41 13.99 -23.58
CA LYS A 11 -9.11 13.70 -22.32
C LYS A 11 -8.70 12.35 -21.74
N ALA A 12 -8.62 11.32 -22.56
CA ALA A 12 -8.15 10.00 -22.13
C ALA A 12 -6.70 10.07 -21.64
N ALA A 13 -5.81 10.73 -22.39
CA ALA A 13 -4.41 10.90 -21.99
C ALA A 13 -4.27 11.67 -20.65
N GLN A 14 -5.10 12.67 -20.39
CA GLN A 14 -5.09 13.39 -19.10
C GLN A 14 -5.40 12.46 -17.92
N VAL A 15 -6.33 11.52 -18.07
CA VAL A 15 -6.65 10.54 -17.02
C VAL A 15 -5.53 9.51 -16.87
N GLU A 16 -4.91 9.10 -17.98
CA GLU A 16 -3.76 8.20 -17.93
C GLU A 16 -2.54 8.83 -17.24
N MET A 17 -2.36 10.13 -17.36
CA MET A 17 -1.28 10.89 -16.72
C MET A 17 -1.57 11.25 -15.25
N GLN A 18 -2.76 10.93 -14.71
CA GLN A 18 -3.05 11.14 -13.31
C GLN A 18 -2.13 10.30 -12.42
N PHE A 19 -1.87 10.81 -11.21
CA PHE A 19 -1.10 10.08 -10.23
C PHE A 19 -1.70 8.71 -9.94
N PHE A 20 -0.90 7.68 -10.15
CA PHE A 20 -1.23 6.29 -9.85
C PHE A 20 -0.01 5.61 -9.21
N ASN A 21 -0.13 5.25 -7.95
CA ASN A 21 0.92 4.57 -7.20
C ASN A 21 0.36 3.39 -6.43
N THR A 22 0.81 2.19 -6.79
CA THR A 22 0.45 0.94 -6.13
C THR A 22 1.60 -0.06 -6.23
N ASN A 23 1.45 -1.24 -5.64
CA ASN A 23 2.44 -2.30 -5.81
C ASN A 23 2.57 -2.71 -7.29
N ASN A 24 3.78 -2.74 -7.81
CA ASN A 24 4.06 -3.00 -9.22
C ASN A 24 3.61 -4.40 -9.70
N THR A 25 3.57 -5.39 -8.82
CA THR A 25 3.06 -6.73 -9.15
C THR A 25 1.53 -6.75 -9.24
N MET A 26 0.85 -5.87 -8.50
CA MET A 26 -0.60 -5.74 -8.50
C MET A 26 -1.14 -4.71 -9.50
N ALA A 27 -0.32 -3.74 -9.93
CA ALA A 27 -0.69 -2.72 -10.92
C ALA A 27 -1.34 -3.30 -12.20
N PRO A 28 -0.86 -4.42 -12.77
CA PRO A 28 -1.46 -5.04 -13.95
C PRO A 28 -2.94 -5.40 -13.82
N ILE A 29 -3.46 -5.55 -12.60
CA ILE A 29 -4.89 -5.76 -12.36
C ILE A 29 -5.69 -4.55 -12.82
N VAL A 30 -5.25 -3.34 -12.44
CA VAL A 30 -5.92 -2.09 -12.82
C VAL A 30 -5.68 -1.80 -14.30
N LEU A 31 -4.46 -1.97 -14.78
CA LEU A 31 -4.10 -1.72 -16.19
C LEU A 31 -4.86 -2.64 -17.15
N GLY A 32 -5.04 -3.91 -16.81
CA GLY A 32 -5.81 -4.84 -17.63
C GLY A 32 -7.28 -4.44 -17.73
N LEU A 33 -7.88 -3.99 -16.62
CA LEU A 33 -9.25 -3.51 -16.60
C LEU A 33 -9.39 -2.18 -17.34
N ASP A 34 -8.40 -1.29 -17.19
CA ASP A 34 -8.32 -0.01 -17.88
C ASP A 34 -8.33 -0.21 -19.40
N CYS A 35 -7.43 -1.02 -19.93
CA CYS A 35 -7.38 -1.34 -21.36
C CYS A 35 -8.72 -1.89 -21.87
N ALA A 36 -9.33 -2.83 -21.13
CA ALA A 36 -10.59 -3.43 -21.52
C ALA A 36 -11.75 -2.40 -21.55
N LEU A 37 -11.82 -1.52 -20.56
CA LEU A 37 -12.84 -0.48 -20.49
C LEU A 37 -12.68 0.56 -21.59
N GLN A 38 -11.46 0.97 -21.91
CA GLN A 38 -11.19 1.92 -22.98
C GLN A 38 -11.51 1.32 -24.37
N GLU A 39 -11.20 0.05 -24.61
CA GLU A 39 -11.53 -0.61 -25.86
C GLU A 39 -13.03 -0.74 -26.08
N GLU A 40 -13.81 -0.97 -25.03
CA GLU A 40 -15.24 -1.21 -25.14
C GLU A 40 -16.08 0.07 -25.11
N LYS A 41 -15.76 1.01 -24.21
CA LYS A 41 -16.54 2.23 -23.97
C LYS A 41 -15.88 3.51 -24.47
N GLY A 42 -14.62 3.45 -24.86
CA GLY A 42 -13.90 4.64 -25.32
C GLY A 42 -13.94 5.77 -24.29
N ILE A 43 -14.33 6.96 -24.74
CA ILE A 43 -14.32 8.17 -23.90
C ILE A 43 -15.30 8.12 -22.69
N GLU A 44 -16.35 7.32 -22.76
CA GLU A 44 -17.32 7.17 -21.66
C GLU A 44 -16.72 6.45 -20.45
N SER A 45 -15.61 5.73 -20.62
CA SER A 45 -14.92 5.03 -19.54
C SER A 45 -14.04 5.93 -18.67
N VAL A 46 -13.68 7.11 -19.12
CA VAL A 46 -12.64 7.98 -18.55
C VAL A 46 -12.89 8.35 -17.07
N GLU A 47 -14.10 8.78 -16.73
CA GLU A 47 -14.44 9.10 -15.32
C GLU A 47 -14.42 7.86 -14.42
N THR A 48 -14.91 6.76 -14.98
CA THR A 48 -14.91 5.45 -14.31
C THR A 48 -13.50 4.99 -14.02
N LEU A 49 -12.57 5.14 -14.98
CA LEU A 49 -11.18 4.78 -14.85
C LEU A 49 -10.45 5.64 -13.81
N ALA A 50 -10.68 6.95 -13.79
CA ALA A 50 -10.11 7.83 -12.77
C ALA A 50 -10.52 7.38 -11.35
N SER A 51 -11.80 7.07 -11.17
CA SER A 51 -12.33 6.57 -9.90
C SER A 51 -11.78 5.19 -9.53
N LEU A 52 -11.64 4.29 -10.50
CA LEU A 52 -11.09 2.96 -10.32
C LEU A 52 -9.61 3.01 -9.90
N LYS A 53 -8.79 3.78 -10.63
CA LYS A 53 -7.37 3.98 -10.33
C LYS A 53 -7.19 4.51 -8.91
N THR A 54 -7.90 5.58 -8.56
CA THR A 54 -7.82 6.19 -7.24
C THR A 54 -8.31 5.25 -6.12
N GLY A 55 -9.42 4.56 -6.34
CA GLY A 55 -10.01 3.66 -5.34
C GLY A 55 -9.22 2.38 -5.08
N MET A 56 -8.53 1.86 -6.11
CA MET A 56 -7.78 0.60 -5.99
C MET A 56 -6.29 0.78 -5.63
N MET A 57 -5.74 1.98 -5.78
CA MET A 57 -4.31 2.26 -5.55
C MET A 57 -3.87 1.84 -4.13
N GLY A 58 -4.56 2.29 -3.08
CA GLY A 58 -4.24 1.96 -1.69
C GLY A 58 -4.41 0.48 -1.34
N PRO A 59 -5.59 -0.14 -1.58
CA PRO A 59 -5.82 -1.56 -1.32
C PRO A 59 -4.79 -2.47 -1.98
N LEU A 60 -4.52 -2.25 -3.27
CA LEU A 60 -3.57 -3.07 -4.00
C LEU A 60 -2.12 -2.82 -3.57
N ALA A 61 -1.78 -1.59 -3.12
CA ALA A 61 -0.48 -1.33 -2.52
C ALA A 61 -0.31 -2.14 -1.23
N GLY A 62 -1.22 -2.04 -0.26
CA GLY A 62 -1.12 -2.72 1.02
C GLY A 62 -1.02 -4.24 0.89
N ILE A 63 -1.92 -4.85 0.11
CA ILE A 63 -1.89 -6.30 -0.15
C ILE A 63 -0.63 -6.68 -0.93
N GLY A 64 -0.31 -5.95 -1.98
CA GLY A 64 0.80 -6.26 -2.88
C GLY A 64 2.15 -6.12 -2.19
N ASP A 65 2.36 -5.08 -1.38
CA ASP A 65 3.60 -4.88 -0.65
C ASP A 65 3.79 -5.98 0.40
N THR A 66 2.73 -6.39 1.08
CA THR A 66 2.80 -7.50 2.02
C THR A 66 3.15 -8.81 1.32
N LEU A 67 2.41 -9.19 0.27
CA LEU A 67 2.55 -10.50 -0.38
C LEU A 67 3.80 -10.61 -1.27
N PHE A 68 4.18 -9.53 -1.97
CA PHE A 68 5.25 -9.58 -2.98
C PHE A 68 6.53 -8.85 -2.57
N HIS A 69 6.51 -8.17 -1.42
CA HIS A 69 7.69 -7.49 -0.91
C HIS A 69 8.04 -7.92 0.52
N VAL A 70 7.19 -7.66 1.52
CA VAL A 70 7.52 -7.92 2.94
C VAL A 70 7.73 -9.41 3.20
N ILE A 71 6.76 -10.27 2.88
CA ILE A 71 6.85 -11.72 3.13
C ILE A 71 8.03 -12.36 2.39
N PRO A 72 8.20 -12.15 1.07
CA PRO A 72 9.33 -12.75 0.37
C PRO A 72 10.68 -12.21 0.82
N SER A 73 10.80 -10.89 1.08
CA SER A 73 12.07 -10.33 1.56
C SER A 73 12.44 -10.85 2.94
N THR A 74 11.47 -11.11 3.80
CA THR A 74 11.74 -11.71 5.11
C THR A 74 12.15 -13.18 4.98
N ILE A 75 11.37 -14.00 4.27
CA ILE A 75 11.61 -15.44 4.18
C ILE A 75 12.81 -15.73 3.27
N ILE A 76 12.75 -15.30 2.01
CA ILE A 76 13.81 -15.57 1.03
C ILE A 76 15.08 -14.79 1.39
N GLY A 77 14.93 -13.56 1.89
CA GLY A 77 16.05 -12.73 2.32
C GLY A 77 16.81 -13.33 3.48
N SER A 78 16.13 -13.80 4.52
CA SER A 78 16.77 -14.47 5.66
C SER A 78 17.46 -15.77 5.24
N LEU A 79 16.79 -16.60 4.44
CA LEU A 79 17.36 -17.82 3.91
C LEU A 79 18.58 -17.54 3.02
N ALA A 80 18.47 -16.56 2.13
CA ALA A 80 19.54 -16.15 1.23
C ALA A 80 20.75 -15.59 2.00
N SER A 81 20.51 -14.82 3.07
CA SER A 81 21.57 -14.31 3.93
C SER A 81 22.33 -15.44 4.63
N TYR A 82 21.61 -16.42 5.17
CA TYR A 82 22.22 -17.61 5.79
C TYR A 82 23.08 -18.39 4.79
N MET A 83 22.53 -18.69 3.62
CA MET A 83 23.24 -19.42 2.56
C MET A 83 24.47 -18.65 2.06
N ALA A 84 24.39 -17.31 1.99
CA ALA A 84 25.50 -16.47 1.58
C ALA A 84 26.66 -16.49 2.58
N LEU A 85 26.37 -16.57 3.88
CA LEU A 85 27.40 -16.73 4.93
C LEU A 85 28.15 -18.05 4.78
N GLU A 86 27.52 -19.08 4.25
CA GLU A 86 28.14 -20.38 3.94
C GLU A 86 28.85 -20.39 2.57
N GLY A 87 28.88 -19.28 1.84
CA GLY A 87 29.44 -19.20 0.49
C GLY A 87 28.61 -19.90 -0.57
N ASN A 88 27.34 -20.21 -0.29
CA ASN A 88 26.46 -20.95 -1.20
C ASN A 88 25.79 -20.01 -2.21
N PRO A 89 26.05 -20.14 -3.53
CA PRO A 89 25.48 -19.27 -4.55
C PRO A 89 23.98 -19.48 -4.79
N MET A 90 23.35 -20.48 -4.19
CA MET A 90 21.94 -20.79 -4.33
C MET A 90 21.03 -19.63 -3.87
N ALA A 91 21.53 -18.78 -2.97
CA ALA A 91 20.88 -17.55 -2.56
C ALA A 91 20.48 -16.65 -3.73
N LEU A 92 21.40 -16.42 -4.68
CA LEU A 92 21.13 -15.63 -5.89
C LEU A 92 20.07 -16.28 -6.78
N ILE A 93 20.15 -17.60 -6.93
CA ILE A 93 19.23 -18.37 -7.75
C ILE A 93 17.79 -18.24 -7.20
N LEU A 94 17.62 -18.30 -5.90
CA LEU A 94 16.32 -18.12 -5.24
C LEU A 94 15.71 -16.73 -5.54
N TRP A 95 16.50 -15.67 -5.44
CA TRP A 95 16.03 -14.32 -5.74
C TRP A 95 15.67 -14.13 -7.22
N ILE A 96 16.48 -14.67 -8.13
CA ILE A 96 16.22 -14.64 -9.57
C ILE A 96 14.94 -15.41 -9.89
N ALA A 97 14.78 -16.62 -9.35
CA ALA A 97 13.60 -17.44 -9.54
C ALA A 97 12.32 -16.74 -9.03
N PHE A 98 12.40 -16.09 -7.86
CA PHE A 98 11.30 -15.27 -7.35
C PHE A 98 10.98 -14.09 -8.26
N GLY A 99 12.00 -13.44 -8.85
CA GLY A 99 11.80 -12.38 -9.86
C GLY A 99 10.99 -12.86 -11.07
N PHE A 100 11.34 -14.02 -11.63
CA PHE A 100 10.58 -14.63 -12.74
C PHE A 100 9.16 -15.03 -12.33
N LEU A 101 8.98 -15.55 -11.13
CA LEU A 101 7.66 -15.86 -10.59
C LEU A 101 6.76 -14.61 -10.53
N ARG A 102 7.31 -13.48 -10.05
CA ARG A 102 6.58 -12.20 -10.04
C ARG A 102 6.17 -11.74 -11.44
N LEU A 103 7.05 -11.84 -12.43
CA LEU A 103 6.72 -11.53 -13.83
C LEU A 103 5.59 -12.41 -14.34
N GLY A 104 5.57 -13.71 -13.98
CA GLY A 104 4.48 -14.61 -14.27
C GLY A 104 3.15 -14.15 -13.67
N PHE A 105 3.14 -13.73 -12.41
CA PHE A 105 1.95 -13.15 -11.76
C PHE A 105 1.47 -11.87 -12.46
N MET A 106 2.37 -10.92 -12.75
CA MET A 106 2.02 -9.69 -13.43
C MET A 106 1.32 -9.96 -14.77
N ARG A 107 1.88 -10.88 -15.57
CA ARG A 107 1.28 -11.28 -16.86
C ARG A 107 -0.09 -11.95 -16.69
N SER A 108 -0.22 -12.79 -15.68
CA SER A 108 -1.48 -13.50 -15.39
C SER A 108 -2.56 -12.53 -14.91
N PHE A 109 -2.24 -11.63 -14.01
CA PHE A 109 -3.16 -10.60 -13.51
C PHE A 109 -3.65 -9.68 -14.62
N PHE A 110 -2.75 -9.22 -15.49
CA PHE A 110 -3.14 -8.41 -16.63
C PHE A 110 -4.09 -9.17 -17.56
N LYS A 111 -3.74 -10.38 -17.99
CA LYS A 111 -4.57 -11.17 -18.90
C LYS A 111 -5.93 -11.51 -18.32
N MET A 112 -5.98 -11.87 -17.03
CA MET A 112 -7.20 -12.20 -16.35
C MET A 112 -8.16 -11.00 -16.33
N ARG A 113 -7.67 -9.84 -15.94
CA ARG A 113 -8.50 -8.63 -15.84
C ARG A 113 -8.87 -8.03 -17.18
N TYR A 114 -8.00 -8.10 -18.16
CA TYR A 114 -8.33 -7.73 -19.54
C TYR A 114 -9.48 -8.58 -20.09
N ARG A 115 -9.44 -9.90 -19.91
CA ARG A 115 -10.51 -10.80 -20.35
C ARG A 115 -11.82 -10.62 -19.58
N GLU A 116 -11.75 -10.40 -18.28
CA GLU A 116 -12.92 -10.17 -17.43
C GLU A 116 -13.52 -8.78 -17.69
N GLY A 117 -12.68 -7.76 -17.89
CA GLY A 117 -13.11 -6.40 -18.20
C GLY A 117 -14.06 -6.37 -19.40
N ALA A 118 -13.73 -7.07 -20.45
CA ALA A 118 -14.57 -7.17 -21.64
C ALA A 118 -15.95 -7.83 -21.37
N LYS A 119 -16.07 -8.70 -20.38
CA LYS A 119 -17.36 -9.34 -20.00
C LYS A 119 -18.19 -8.50 -19.02
N VAL A 120 -17.51 -7.72 -18.18
CA VAL A 120 -18.12 -7.01 -17.04
C VAL A 120 -18.72 -5.67 -17.45
N VAL A 121 -18.30 -5.10 -18.58
CA VAL A 121 -18.73 -3.78 -19.05
C VAL A 121 -20.22 -3.70 -19.36
N GLY A 122 -20.86 -4.79 -19.79
CA GLY A 122 -22.31 -4.80 -20.06
C GLY A 122 -23.22 -4.59 -18.82
N GLU A 123 -22.70 -4.85 -17.60
CA GLU A 123 -23.44 -4.76 -16.34
C GLU A 123 -22.93 -3.67 -15.35
N LEU A 124 -21.96 -2.87 -15.77
CA LEU A 124 -20.99 -2.23 -14.87
C LEU A 124 -21.42 -0.93 -14.19
N GLY A 125 -22.40 -0.21 -14.67
CA GLY A 125 -22.75 1.11 -14.09
C GLY A 125 -23.01 1.08 -12.58
N ASN A 126 -23.78 0.11 -12.09
CA ASN A 126 -24.09 -0.04 -10.66
C ASN A 126 -23.13 -0.93 -9.90
N LYS A 127 -22.48 -1.92 -10.57
CA LYS A 127 -21.53 -2.83 -9.94
C LYS A 127 -20.19 -2.14 -9.66
N LEU A 128 -19.76 -1.21 -10.50
CA LEU A 128 -18.48 -0.52 -10.33
C LEU A 128 -18.44 0.35 -9.07
N LYS A 129 -19.51 1.08 -8.79
CA LYS A 129 -19.63 1.84 -7.52
C LYS A 129 -19.52 0.92 -6.29
N LYS A 130 -20.11 -0.28 -6.37
CA LYS A 130 -20.01 -1.27 -5.29
C LYS A 130 -18.60 -1.83 -5.15
N ILE A 131 -17.91 -2.11 -6.28
CA ILE A 131 -16.51 -2.61 -6.28
C ILE A 131 -15.56 -1.55 -5.71
N THR A 132 -15.68 -0.29 -6.14
CA THR A 132 -14.87 0.82 -5.60
C THR A 132 -15.11 1.00 -4.10
N LYS A 133 -16.37 0.95 -3.66
CA LYS A 133 -16.69 1.02 -2.23
C LYS A 133 -16.13 -0.15 -1.44
N ALA A 134 -16.25 -1.37 -1.95
CA ALA A 134 -15.66 -2.56 -1.34
C ALA A 134 -14.13 -2.49 -1.29
N ALA A 135 -13.48 -2.03 -2.36
CA ALA A 135 -12.05 -1.82 -2.43
C ALA A 135 -11.56 -0.77 -1.41
N ASN A 136 -12.30 0.33 -1.23
CA ASN A 136 -11.99 1.34 -0.23
C ASN A 136 -12.10 0.78 1.20
N VAL A 137 -13.16 0.03 1.49
CA VAL A 137 -13.33 -0.62 2.81
C VAL A 137 -12.19 -1.59 3.07
N LEU A 138 -11.88 -2.46 2.09
CA LEU A 138 -10.74 -3.39 2.19
C LEU A 138 -9.43 -2.64 2.44
N GLY A 139 -9.18 -1.54 1.69
CA GLY A 139 -7.98 -0.73 1.82
C GLY A 139 -7.82 -0.13 3.21
N ILE A 140 -8.87 0.48 3.74
CA ILE A 140 -8.84 1.06 5.10
C ILE A 140 -8.61 -0.04 6.14
N THR A 141 -9.24 -1.21 5.98
CA THR A 141 -9.06 -2.36 6.87
C THR A 141 -7.63 -2.87 6.85
N VAL A 142 -7.04 -3.04 5.65
CA VAL A 142 -5.65 -3.49 5.48
C VAL A 142 -4.67 -2.48 6.06
N ILE A 143 -4.86 -1.18 5.79
CA ILE A 143 -4.02 -0.11 6.36
C ILE A 143 -4.10 -0.15 7.89
N GLY A 144 -5.30 -0.26 8.47
CA GLY A 144 -5.48 -0.39 9.91
C GLY A 144 -4.76 -1.59 10.51
N ALA A 145 -4.84 -2.75 9.85
CA ALA A 145 -4.16 -3.97 10.29
C ALA A 145 -2.62 -3.91 10.17
N LEU A 146 -2.09 -3.06 9.26
CA LEU A 146 -0.64 -2.88 9.08
C LEU A 146 -0.02 -1.93 10.12
N ILE A 147 -0.80 -1.08 10.80
CA ILE A 147 -0.26 -0.12 11.78
C ILE A 147 0.64 -0.79 12.81
N PRO A 148 0.22 -1.88 13.50
CA PRO A 148 1.04 -2.54 14.52
C PRO A 148 2.34 -3.16 14.00
N SER A 149 2.38 -3.54 12.72
CA SER A 149 3.53 -4.23 12.13
C SER A 149 4.53 -3.31 11.45
N VAL A 150 4.07 -2.13 11.00
CA VAL A 150 4.90 -1.18 10.23
C VAL A 150 5.41 -0.04 11.11
N VAL A 151 4.60 0.43 12.06
CA VAL A 151 4.96 1.55 12.94
C VAL A 151 5.54 1.02 14.24
N ASN A 152 6.86 1.09 14.38
CA ASN A 152 7.58 0.74 15.61
C ASN A 152 7.69 1.99 16.50
N ALA A 153 6.75 2.14 17.42
CA ALA A 153 6.80 3.15 18.46
C ALA A 153 6.49 2.45 19.80
N LYS A 154 7.39 2.52 20.76
CA LYS A 154 7.24 1.95 22.10
C LYS A 154 7.52 3.03 23.13
N PHE A 155 6.74 3.08 24.21
CA PHE A 155 7.04 3.96 25.33
C PHE A 155 8.31 3.51 26.06
N ALA A 156 9.29 4.41 26.16
CA ALA A 156 10.57 4.11 26.83
C ALA A 156 10.50 4.26 28.36
N TYR A 157 9.52 5.03 28.87
CA TYR A 157 9.45 5.38 30.28
C TYR A 157 9.07 4.19 31.17
N THR A 158 9.88 3.96 32.21
CA THR A 158 9.64 2.96 33.26
C THR A 158 9.53 3.65 34.60
N PHE A 159 8.41 3.48 35.25
CA PHE A 159 8.20 4.00 36.62
C PHE A 159 8.82 3.04 37.62
N THR A 160 9.76 3.55 38.43
CA THR A 160 10.41 2.76 39.48
C THR A 160 10.18 3.42 40.84
N GLN A 161 9.59 2.68 41.76
CA GLN A 161 9.40 3.13 43.15
C GLN A 161 9.74 1.98 44.10
N GLY A 162 10.87 2.07 44.81
CA GLY A 162 11.40 0.99 45.62
C GLY A 162 11.76 -0.25 44.83
N GLU A 163 11.23 -1.39 45.17
CA GLU A 163 11.40 -2.66 44.44
C GLU A 163 10.39 -2.85 43.29
N VAL A 164 9.45 -1.93 43.14
CA VAL A 164 8.43 -2.02 42.09
C VAL A 164 8.89 -1.26 40.84
N SER A 165 8.98 -1.94 39.73
CA SER A 165 9.27 -1.37 38.40
C SER A 165 8.15 -1.69 37.43
N ILE A 166 7.51 -0.66 36.88
CA ILE A 166 6.39 -0.79 35.96
C ILE A 166 6.72 -0.06 34.66
N ALA A 167 6.85 -0.79 33.57
CA ALA A 167 7.02 -0.21 32.26
C ALA A 167 5.69 0.36 31.74
N VAL A 168 5.68 1.62 31.30
CA VAL A 168 4.48 2.26 30.70
C VAL A 168 3.99 1.50 29.48
N GLN A 169 4.91 0.89 28.72
CA GLN A 169 4.57 0.04 27.58
C GLN A 169 3.68 -1.15 28.00
N GLU A 170 3.99 -1.82 29.10
CA GLU A 170 3.18 -2.96 29.57
C GLU A 170 1.76 -2.54 29.99
N LEU A 171 1.64 -1.36 30.58
CA LEU A 171 0.32 -0.81 30.92
C LEU A 171 -0.46 -0.43 29.65
N ALA A 172 0.21 0.21 28.70
CA ALA A 172 -0.40 0.57 27.43
C ALA A 172 -0.89 -0.67 26.65
N ASP A 173 -0.10 -1.73 26.61
CA ASP A 173 -0.44 -2.98 25.92
C ASP A 173 -1.58 -3.76 26.60
N LYS A 174 -1.76 -3.59 27.92
CA LYS A 174 -2.94 -4.13 28.65
C LYS A 174 -4.24 -3.39 28.30
N ILE A 175 -4.16 -2.12 27.95
CA ILE A 175 -5.32 -1.31 27.54
C ILE A 175 -5.64 -1.59 26.08
N MET A 176 -4.65 -1.42 25.21
CA MET A 176 -4.74 -1.66 23.78
C MET A 176 -3.35 -1.98 23.22
N PRO A 177 -3.14 -3.21 22.70
CA PRO A 177 -1.90 -3.56 22.02
C PRO A 177 -1.60 -2.56 20.89
N SER A 178 -0.34 -2.11 20.81
CA SER A 178 0.10 -1.14 19.80
C SER A 178 -0.56 0.25 19.90
N LEU A 179 -0.90 0.69 21.12
CA LEU A 179 -1.49 2.00 21.39
C LEU A 179 -0.60 3.14 20.85
N ALA A 180 0.70 3.11 21.13
CA ALA A 180 1.64 4.13 20.66
C ALA A 180 1.71 4.24 19.13
N PRO A 181 1.85 3.15 18.33
CA PRO A 181 1.70 3.17 16.89
C PRO A 181 0.39 3.83 16.42
N CYS A 182 -0.74 3.46 17.02
CA CYS A 182 -2.04 4.02 16.66
C CYS A 182 -2.09 5.54 16.92
N LEU A 183 -1.57 6.01 18.02
CA LEU A 183 -1.51 7.44 18.34
C LEU A 183 -0.65 8.22 17.35
N VAL A 184 0.50 7.69 16.94
CA VAL A 184 1.38 8.31 15.94
C VAL A 184 0.66 8.42 14.60
N VAL A 185 -0.07 7.37 14.17
CA VAL A 185 -0.84 7.38 12.93
C VAL A 185 -2.00 8.37 12.99
N LEU A 186 -2.74 8.42 14.10
CA LEU A 186 -3.82 9.39 14.30
C LEU A 186 -3.31 10.83 14.29
N LEU A 187 -2.17 11.09 14.95
CA LEU A 187 -1.51 12.39 14.92
C LEU A 187 -1.13 12.77 13.48
N THR A 188 -0.55 11.85 12.74
CA THR A 188 -0.17 12.04 11.33
C THR A 188 -1.37 12.36 10.47
N TYR A 189 -2.46 11.61 10.63
CA TYR A 189 -3.72 11.83 9.93
C TYR A 189 -4.31 13.22 10.25
N TRP A 190 -4.33 13.59 11.52
CA TRP A 190 -4.81 14.88 11.95
C TRP A 190 -3.98 16.04 11.38
N LEU A 191 -2.64 15.92 11.35
CA LEU A 191 -1.74 16.89 10.77
C LEU A 191 -1.96 17.06 9.26
N LEU A 192 -2.13 15.95 8.52
CA LEU A 192 -2.39 15.97 7.07
C LEU A 192 -3.73 16.64 6.72
N GLY A 193 -4.70 16.64 7.64
CA GLY A 193 -5.99 17.35 7.49
C GLY A 193 -5.88 18.88 7.61
N ARG A 194 -4.73 19.44 7.96
CA ARG A 194 -4.55 20.89 8.10
C ARG A 194 -4.24 21.57 6.78
N LYS A 195 -4.93 22.67 6.46
CA LYS A 195 -4.82 23.41 5.18
C LYS A 195 -3.40 23.83 4.77
N LYS A 196 -2.48 24.01 5.72
CA LYS A 196 -1.09 24.43 5.48
C LYS A 196 -0.08 23.28 5.48
N MET A 197 -0.52 22.04 5.75
CA MET A 197 0.34 20.86 5.83
C MET A 197 0.23 20.03 4.56
N ASN A 198 1.36 19.57 4.09
CA ASN A 198 1.47 18.60 3.00
C ASN A 198 2.30 17.40 3.47
N SER A 199 2.33 16.34 2.68
CA SER A 199 3.04 15.09 3.01
C SER A 199 4.51 15.36 3.40
N THR A 200 5.23 16.18 2.64
CA THR A 200 6.65 16.50 2.91
C THR A 200 6.85 17.20 4.25
N ARG A 201 6.00 18.19 4.56
CA ARG A 201 6.09 18.91 5.84
C ARG A 201 5.78 18.02 7.02
N VAL A 202 4.77 17.15 6.89
CA VAL A 202 4.41 16.19 7.93
C VAL A 202 5.53 15.18 8.14
N THR A 203 6.14 14.67 7.07
CA THR A 203 7.29 13.75 7.16
C THR A 203 8.47 14.41 7.90
N LEU A 204 8.86 15.63 7.52
CA LEU A 204 9.94 16.37 8.20
C LEU A 204 9.61 16.60 9.68
N LEU A 205 8.36 16.99 9.98
CA LEU A 205 7.92 17.20 11.34
C LEU A 205 7.97 15.90 12.17
N LEU A 206 7.55 14.77 11.58
CA LEU A 206 7.63 13.45 12.26
C LEU A 206 9.08 13.02 12.51
N VAL A 207 10.01 13.31 11.59
CA VAL A 207 11.44 13.06 11.80
C VAL A 207 11.96 13.86 12.99
N VAL A 208 11.65 15.17 13.05
CA VAL A 208 12.05 16.03 14.18
C VAL A 208 11.42 15.55 15.48
N LEU A 209 10.11 15.27 15.49
CA LEU A 209 9.41 14.75 16.67
C LEU A 209 9.98 13.39 17.12
N GLY A 210 10.32 12.51 16.20
CA GLY A 210 10.95 11.21 16.51
C GLY A 210 12.30 11.38 17.20
N ILE A 211 13.17 12.27 16.68
CA ILE A 211 14.45 12.58 17.29
C ILE A 211 14.26 13.18 18.68
N LEU A 212 13.34 14.13 18.84
CA LEU A 212 13.06 14.74 20.14
C LEU A 212 12.48 13.73 21.13
N ALA A 213 11.53 12.91 20.72
CA ALA A 213 10.89 11.91 21.56
C ALA A 213 11.89 10.84 22.03
N PHE A 214 12.82 10.44 21.17
CA PHE A 214 13.93 9.54 21.54
C PHE A 214 14.86 10.19 22.56
N ASN A 215 15.31 11.43 22.34
CA ASN A 215 16.19 12.15 23.26
C ASN A 215 15.52 12.44 24.63
N LEU A 216 14.21 12.65 24.64
CA LEU A 216 13.42 12.86 25.87
C LEU A 216 12.99 11.54 26.54
N MET A 217 13.45 10.40 26.04
CA MET A 217 13.08 9.05 26.53
C MET A 217 11.56 8.82 26.55
N ILE A 218 10.82 9.44 25.63
CA ILE A 218 9.37 9.20 25.47
C ILE A 218 9.14 7.93 24.68
N PHE A 219 9.91 7.75 23.57
CA PHE A 219 9.88 6.55 22.73
C PHE A 219 11.26 5.87 22.71
N ALA A 220 11.22 4.54 22.60
CA ALA A 220 12.39 3.67 22.43
C ALA A 220 12.46 3.14 21.01
#